data_cf700e0f0568d6de6a894f3c92682d55
#
_entry.id   cf700e0f0568d6de6a894f3c92682d55
#
_cell.length_a   1.000
_cell.length_b   1.000
_cell.length_c   1.000
_cell.angle_alpha   90.00
_cell.angle_beta   90.00
_cell.angle_gamma   90.00
#
_symmetry.space_group_name_H-M   'P 1'
#
loop_
_entity.id
_entity.type
_entity.pdbx_description
1 polymer ?
#
loop_
_entity_poly.entity_id
_entity_poly.type
_entity_poly.pdbx_seq_one_letter_code
_entity_poly.pdbx_strand_id
1 'polypeptide(L)'
;MLATGPQYFIERNYDGRPYDRDTRSVIYERAKGLHGDQAFGTERDVNEVGYEYIVHSTAPLEPEATQPRVLVGGPDCTQPYEMALLNVSAMSFGALSANAIRALNRGAAVGGFAHDTGEGGLTRYHLEGR
;
A
#
# COMPACT_ATOMS: atom_id res chain seq x y z
N MET A 1 3.89 -17.17 -6.29
CA MET A 1 2.66 -16.42 -5.92
C MET A 1 1.93 -17.26 -4.90
N LEU A 2 1.94 -16.85 -3.64
CA LEU A 2 1.29 -17.61 -2.58
C LEU A 2 -0.22 -17.47 -2.72
N ALA A 3 -0.90 -18.59 -2.72
CA ALA A 3 -2.35 -18.63 -2.72
C ALA A 3 -2.88 -17.99 -1.43
N THR A 4 -3.28 -16.75 -1.51
CA THR A 4 -3.90 -16.03 -0.39
C THR A 4 -5.29 -16.59 -0.03
N GLY A 5 -5.88 -17.38 -0.91
CA GLY A 5 -7.19 -18.00 -0.70
C GLY A 5 -7.31 -18.84 0.57
N PRO A 6 -6.43 -19.83 0.80
CA PRO A 6 -6.52 -20.65 2.02
C PRO A 6 -6.30 -19.85 3.31
N GLN A 7 -5.40 -18.88 3.30
CA GLN A 7 -5.13 -18.03 4.46
C GLN A 7 -6.34 -17.19 4.84
N TYR A 8 -7.08 -16.68 3.88
CA TYR A 8 -8.28 -15.89 4.12
C TYR A 8 -9.35 -16.66 4.92
N PHE A 9 -9.50 -17.97 4.67
CA PHE A 9 -10.46 -18.81 5.40
C PHE A 9 -9.95 -19.28 6.76
N ILE A 10 -8.62 -19.32 6.94
CA ILE A 10 -8.00 -19.76 8.20
C ILE A 10 -7.77 -18.56 9.13
N GLU A 11 -7.70 -17.37 8.60
CA GLU A 11 -7.47 -16.16 9.35
C GLU A 11 -8.61 -15.90 10.34
N ARG A 12 -8.28 -15.79 11.61
CA ARG A 12 -9.23 -15.60 12.72
C ARG A 12 -9.28 -14.16 13.23
N ASN A 13 -8.79 -13.22 12.47
CA ASN A 13 -8.85 -11.82 12.84
C ASN A 13 -10.28 -11.29 12.59
N TYR A 14 -11.10 -11.32 13.61
CA TYR A 14 -12.50 -10.89 13.57
C TYR A 14 -12.71 -9.47 14.12
N ASP A 15 -11.67 -8.84 14.65
CA ASP A 15 -11.75 -7.51 15.24
C ASP A 15 -11.74 -6.36 14.22
N GLY A 16 -11.59 -6.68 12.94
CA GLY A 16 -11.57 -5.70 11.85
C GLY A 16 -10.29 -4.88 11.78
N ARG A 17 -9.24 -5.25 12.47
CA ARG A 17 -7.98 -4.50 12.53
C ARG A 17 -6.86 -5.21 11.78
N PRO A 18 -6.04 -4.47 10.99
CA PRO A 18 -6.20 -3.06 10.61
C PRO A 18 -7.35 -2.83 9.62
N TYR A 19 -7.86 -3.89 8.99
CA TYR A 19 -8.96 -3.85 8.03
C TYR A 19 -10.01 -4.90 8.36
N ASP A 20 -11.27 -4.59 8.13
CA ASP A 20 -12.35 -5.54 8.20
C ASP A 20 -12.24 -6.61 7.08
N ARG A 21 -13.09 -7.62 7.15
CA ARG A 21 -13.04 -8.75 6.23
C ARG A 21 -13.31 -8.34 4.79
N ASP A 22 -14.23 -7.44 4.57
CA ASP A 22 -14.62 -7.01 3.22
C ASP A 22 -13.52 -6.16 2.59
N THR A 23 -12.95 -5.22 3.33
CA THR A 23 -11.78 -4.46 2.90
C THR A 23 -10.59 -5.38 2.56
N ARG A 24 -10.35 -6.41 3.36
CA ARG A 24 -9.28 -7.39 3.06
C ARG A 24 -9.57 -8.18 1.79
N SER A 25 -10.83 -8.54 1.54
CA SER A 25 -11.24 -9.20 0.28
C SER A 25 -10.88 -8.35 -0.93
N VAL A 26 -11.24 -7.08 -0.90
CA VAL A 26 -10.90 -6.12 -1.97
C VAL A 26 -9.38 -6.03 -2.18
N ILE A 27 -8.59 -5.97 -1.10
CA ILE A 27 -7.13 -5.94 -1.19
C ILE A 27 -6.59 -7.20 -1.89
N TYR A 28 -7.11 -8.37 -1.55
CA TYR A 28 -6.68 -9.64 -2.17
C TYR A 28 -7.06 -9.75 -3.64
N GLU A 29 -8.25 -9.29 -4.01
CA GLU A 29 -8.70 -9.23 -5.40
C GLU A 29 -7.80 -8.30 -6.22
N ARG A 30 -7.52 -7.11 -5.73
CA ARG A 30 -6.62 -6.15 -6.37
C ARG A 30 -5.20 -6.69 -6.50
N ALA A 31 -4.69 -7.36 -5.48
CA ALA A 31 -3.37 -8.01 -5.52
C ALA A 31 -3.27 -9.12 -6.59
N LYS A 32 -4.39 -9.69 -6.97
CA LYS A 32 -4.49 -10.70 -8.06
C LYS A 32 -4.79 -10.09 -9.42
N GLY A 33 -4.96 -8.77 -9.51
CA GLY A 33 -5.39 -8.09 -10.73
C GLY A 33 -6.84 -8.36 -11.12
N LEU A 34 -7.67 -8.77 -10.16
CA LEU A 34 -9.09 -8.98 -10.37
C LEU A 34 -9.87 -7.68 -10.15
N HIS A 35 -10.96 -7.53 -10.88
CA HIS A 35 -11.96 -6.50 -10.58
C HIS A 35 -12.84 -6.99 -9.45
N GLY A 36 -13.15 -6.11 -8.50
CA GLY A 36 -14.11 -6.44 -7.45
C GLY A 36 -15.52 -6.50 -8.00
N ASP A 37 -16.26 -7.55 -7.66
CA ASP A 37 -17.64 -7.75 -8.07
C ASP A 37 -18.65 -7.17 -7.05
N GLN A 38 -18.17 -6.39 -6.08
CA GLN A 38 -19.04 -5.79 -5.08
C GLN A 38 -19.84 -4.64 -5.67
N ALA A 39 -21.11 -4.55 -5.30
CA ALA A 39 -21.98 -3.48 -5.72
C ALA A 39 -21.48 -2.11 -5.21
N PHE A 40 -21.73 -1.06 -5.99
CA PHE A 40 -21.54 0.31 -5.51
C PHE A 40 -22.55 0.61 -4.42
N GLY A 41 -22.06 1.18 -3.34
CA GLY A 41 -22.86 1.57 -2.20
C GLY A 41 -22.07 1.38 -0.91
N THR A 42 -22.53 2.01 0.13
CA THR A 42 -21.95 1.82 1.46
C THR A 42 -22.84 0.90 2.30
N GLU A 43 -22.24 -0.07 2.96
CA GLU A 43 -22.88 -0.87 4.00
C GLU A 43 -22.73 -0.25 5.39
N ARG A 44 -22.03 0.90 5.47
CA ARG A 44 -21.80 1.61 6.71
C ARG A 44 -22.91 2.62 6.99
N ASP A 45 -23.20 2.84 8.25
CA ASP A 45 -24.09 3.93 8.65
C ASP A 45 -23.36 5.27 8.44
N VAL A 46 -23.77 5.98 7.40
CA VAL A 46 -23.19 7.28 7.04
C VAL A 46 -23.58 8.42 8.01
N ASN A 47 -24.49 8.16 8.94
CA ASN A 47 -24.90 9.10 9.96
C ASN A 47 -24.22 8.82 11.32
N GLU A 48 -23.39 7.77 11.39
CA GLU A 48 -22.65 7.47 12.61
C GLU A 48 -21.62 8.57 12.91
N VAL A 49 -21.52 8.91 14.19
CA VAL A 49 -20.51 9.88 14.65
C VAL A 49 -19.10 9.36 14.36
N GLY A 50 -18.32 10.14 13.64
CA GLY A 50 -16.98 9.76 13.21
C GLY A 50 -16.91 9.17 11.79
N TYR A 51 -18.04 9.10 11.07
CA TYR A 51 -18.00 8.75 9.65
C TYR A 51 -17.28 9.86 8.85
N GLU A 52 -16.26 9.46 8.12
CA GLU A 52 -15.44 10.35 7.31
C GLU A 52 -15.77 10.17 5.82
N TYR A 53 -15.88 11.27 5.09
CA TYR A 53 -16.11 11.27 3.66
C TYR A 53 -15.44 12.46 2.98
N ILE A 54 -15.17 12.31 1.70
CA ILE A 54 -14.62 13.39 0.88
C ILE A 54 -15.77 14.13 0.21
N VAL A 55 -15.86 15.45 0.41
CA VAL A 55 -16.83 16.30 -0.27
C VAL A 55 -16.40 16.46 -1.73
N HIS A 56 -17.29 16.11 -2.65
CA HIS A 56 -17.04 16.29 -4.06
C HIS A 56 -16.98 17.77 -4.44
N SER A 57 -16.06 18.11 -5.35
CA SER A 57 -16.02 19.43 -5.96
C SER A 57 -17.19 19.62 -6.92
N THR A 58 -17.77 20.82 -6.94
CA THR A 58 -18.76 21.23 -7.96
C THR A 58 -18.09 21.64 -9.29
N ALA A 59 -16.77 21.80 -9.29
CA ALA A 59 -15.96 22.09 -10.47
C ALA A 59 -14.73 21.16 -10.49
N PRO A 60 -14.92 19.87 -10.80
CA PRO A 60 -13.83 18.92 -10.80
C PRO A 60 -12.81 19.24 -11.89
N LEU A 61 -11.54 19.03 -11.57
CA LEU A 61 -10.45 19.08 -12.54
C LEU A 61 -10.23 17.68 -13.12
N GLU A 62 -9.79 17.64 -14.38
CA GLU A 62 -9.33 16.39 -14.96
C GLU A 62 -8.10 15.87 -14.19
N PRO A 63 -8.04 14.58 -13.87
CA PRO A 63 -6.88 14.01 -13.22
C PRO A 63 -5.64 14.16 -14.08
N GLU A 64 -4.51 14.49 -13.48
CA GLU A 64 -3.23 14.44 -14.18
C GLU A 64 -2.91 13.01 -14.60
N ALA A 65 -2.37 12.85 -15.80
CA ALA A 65 -2.00 11.54 -16.34
C ALA A 65 -0.85 10.88 -15.56
N THR A 66 -0.07 11.69 -14.83
CA THR A 66 1.07 11.23 -14.03
C THR A 66 0.75 11.32 -12.55
N GLN A 67 1.17 10.29 -11.80
CA GLN A 67 1.06 10.33 -10.35
C GLN A 67 1.94 11.45 -9.78
N PRO A 68 1.42 12.26 -8.86
CA PRO A 68 2.20 13.32 -8.24
C PRO A 68 3.38 12.74 -7.43
N ARG A 69 4.53 13.42 -7.50
CA ARG A 69 5.74 13.04 -6.80
C ARG A 69 6.31 14.22 -6.04
N VAL A 70 7.10 13.95 -5.04
CA VAL A 70 7.78 14.96 -4.23
C VAL A 70 9.29 14.78 -4.41
N LEU A 71 9.97 15.85 -4.81
CA LEU A 71 11.43 15.83 -4.87
C LEU A 71 12.01 15.89 -3.45
N VAL A 72 12.70 14.82 -3.06
CA VAL A 72 13.43 14.72 -1.80
C VAL A 72 14.91 14.96 -2.07
N GLY A 73 15.48 15.89 -1.32
CA GLY A 73 16.86 16.35 -1.47
C GLY A 73 16.92 17.86 -1.62
N GLY A 74 17.80 18.51 -0.85
CA GLY A 74 18.04 19.95 -0.93
C GLY A 74 18.96 20.32 -2.10
N PRO A 75 19.27 21.62 -2.27
CA PRO A 75 20.10 22.10 -3.37
C PRO A 75 21.51 21.52 -3.40
N ASP A 76 22.00 21.07 -2.26
CA ASP A 76 23.33 20.44 -2.15
C ASP A 76 23.29 18.91 -2.28
N CYS A 77 22.13 18.32 -2.50
CA CYS A 77 21.98 16.89 -2.68
C CYS A 77 22.45 16.46 -4.07
N THR A 78 23.47 15.60 -4.10
CA THR A 78 24.03 15.09 -5.37
C THR A 78 23.16 13.99 -6.02
N GLN A 79 22.22 13.43 -5.29
CA GLN A 79 21.30 12.39 -5.78
C GLN A 79 19.87 12.63 -5.25
N PRO A 80 19.19 13.66 -5.73
CA PRO A 80 17.81 13.91 -5.35
C PRO A 80 16.92 12.76 -5.88
N TYR A 81 15.84 12.48 -5.16
CA TYR A 81 14.92 11.39 -5.47
C TYR A 81 13.48 11.89 -5.58
N GLU A 82 12.83 11.58 -6.68
CA GLU A 82 11.40 11.84 -6.87
C GLU A 82 10.57 10.73 -6.21
N MET A 83 10.13 11.00 -5.00
CA MET A 83 9.39 10.06 -4.16
C MET A 83 7.89 10.09 -4.47
N ALA A 84 7.25 8.94 -4.56
CA ALA A 84 5.81 8.83 -4.62
C ALA A 84 5.17 9.38 -3.33
N LEU A 85 3.87 9.76 -3.36
CA LEU A 85 3.16 10.19 -2.15
C LEU A 85 2.91 9.04 -1.19
N LEU A 86 2.70 7.82 -1.71
CA LEU A 86 2.54 6.61 -0.92
C LEU A 86 3.77 5.74 -1.06
N ASN A 87 4.34 5.31 0.05
CA ASN A 87 5.56 4.52 0.08
C ASN A 87 5.45 3.39 1.09
N VAL A 88 6.32 2.38 0.97
CA VAL A 88 6.41 1.30 1.93
C VAL A 88 7.19 1.78 3.15
N SER A 89 6.53 1.73 4.30
CA SER A 89 7.11 2.13 5.59
C SER A 89 8.34 1.30 5.97
N ALA A 90 9.03 1.73 7.00
CA ALA A 90 10.22 1.10 7.53
C ALA A 90 10.03 -0.38 7.87
N MET A 91 10.65 -1.25 7.09
CA MET A 91 10.57 -2.71 7.23
C MET A 91 11.96 -3.30 7.30
N SER A 92 12.44 -3.52 8.53
CA SER A 92 13.78 -4.05 8.76
C SER A 92 13.86 -5.56 8.59
N PHE A 93 14.96 -6.05 8.01
CA PHE A 93 15.32 -7.46 8.07
C PHE A 93 15.75 -7.82 9.50
N GLY A 94 15.12 -8.82 10.06
CA GLY A 94 15.26 -9.19 11.48
C GLY A 94 13.93 -9.03 12.22
N ALA A 95 13.22 -7.92 12.01
CA ALA A 95 11.82 -7.80 12.42
C ALA A 95 10.90 -8.58 11.47
N LEU A 96 11.24 -8.62 10.19
CA LEU A 96 10.55 -9.39 9.17
C LEU A 96 11.46 -10.46 8.55
N SER A 97 10.84 -11.50 7.98
CA SER A 97 11.56 -12.54 7.25
C SER A 97 12.14 -12.03 5.92
N ALA A 98 13.17 -12.71 5.41
CA ALA A 98 13.74 -12.40 4.11
C ALA A 98 12.69 -12.40 2.98
N ASN A 99 11.74 -13.32 3.02
CA ASN A 99 10.68 -13.41 2.00
C ASN A 99 9.71 -12.23 2.09
N ALA A 100 9.39 -11.74 3.29
CA ALA A 100 8.56 -10.56 3.47
C ALA A 100 9.25 -9.32 2.92
N ILE A 101 10.54 -9.11 3.24
CA ILE A 101 11.32 -7.99 2.70
C ILE A 101 11.39 -8.04 1.17
N ARG A 102 11.66 -9.21 0.58
CA ARG A 102 11.68 -9.40 -0.88
C ARG A 102 10.35 -9.06 -1.52
N ALA A 103 9.25 -9.52 -0.93
CA ALA A 103 7.92 -9.26 -1.46
C ALA A 103 7.59 -7.76 -1.46
N LEU A 104 7.85 -7.08 -0.34
CA LEU A 104 7.66 -5.64 -0.21
C LEU A 104 8.55 -4.85 -1.16
N ASN A 105 9.82 -5.21 -1.24
CA ASN A 105 10.78 -4.53 -2.12
C ASN A 105 10.42 -4.68 -3.61
N ARG A 106 10.03 -5.87 -4.04
CA ARG A 106 9.55 -6.09 -5.41
C ARG A 106 8.25 -5.36 -5.69
N GLY A 107 7.32 -5.35 -4.72
CA GLY A 107 6.09 -4.58 -4.83
C GLY A 107 6.36 -3.08 -4.95
N ALA A 108 7.28 -2.56 -4.16
CA ALA A 108 7.71 -1.17 -4.23
C ALA A 108 8.30 -0.82 -5.60
N ALA A 109 9.16 -1.69 -6.14
CA ALA A 109 9.74 -1.51 -7.48
C ALA A 109 8.67 -1.50 -8.58
N VAL A 110 7.70 -2.41 -8.53
CA VAL A 110 6.59 -2.46 -9.50
C VAL A 110 5.70 -1.22 -9.42
N GLY A 111 5.42 -0.74 -8.19
CA GLY A 111 4.59 0.44 -7.96
C GLY A 111 5.33 1.77 -8.08
N GLY A 112 6.65 1.76 -8.22
CA GLY A 112 7.46 2.98 -8.23
C GLY A 112 7.48 3.69 -6.87
N PHE A 113 7.41 2.94 -5.78
CA PHE A 113 7.43 3.43 -4.40
C PHE A 113 8.82 3.34 -3.81
N ALA A 114 9.11 4.18 -2.81
CA ALA A 114 10.25 3.96 -1.94
C ALA A 114 9.95 2.84 -0.93
N HIS A 115 10.98 2.12 -0.52
CA HIS A 115 10.93 1.14 0.54
C HIS A 115 11.98 1.47 1.59
N ASP A 116 11.54 1.89 2.76
CA ASP A 116 12.42 2.22 3.88
C ASP A 116 12.91 0.93 4.55
N THR A 117 14.20 0.89 4.83
CA THR A 117 14.87 -0.27 5.44
C THR A 117 14.67 -0.36 6.96
N GLY A 118 14.18 0.70 7.61
CA GLY A 118 14.12 0.80 9.05
C GLY A 118 15.48 0.83 9.72
N GLU A 119 15.52 0.53 11.01
CA GLU A 119 16.74 0.58 11.84
C GLU A 119 17.76 -0.52 11.53
N GLY A 120 17.34 -1.61 10.88
CA GLY A 120 18.22 -2.73 10.53
C GLY A 120 19.19 -2.46 9.37
N GLY A 121 19.04 -1.34 8.71
CA GLY A 121 19.88 -0.92 7.59
C GLY A 121 19.62 -1.71 6.30
N LEU A 122 20.36 -1.35 5.27
CA LEU A 122 20.22 -1.92 3.94
C LEU A 122 20.80 -3.34 3.88
N THR A 123 19.99 -4.30 3.49
CA THR A 123 20.39 -5.69 3.31
C THR A 123 20.31 -6.13 1.85
N ARG A 124 20.91 -7.27 1.51
CA ARG A 124 20.81 -7.86 0.17
C ARG A 124 19.35 -8.07 -0.28
N TYR A 125 18.44 -8.31 0.64
CA TYR A 125 17.03 -8.53 0.34
C TYR A 125 16.30 -7.25 -0.06
N HIS A 126 16.74 -6.09 0.43
CA HIS A 126 16.24 -4.78 0.01
C HIS A 126 16.75 -4.36 -1.38
N LEU A 127 17.75 -5.04 -1.92
CA LEU A 127 18.33 -4.73 -3.23
C LEU A 127 17.74 -5.58 -4.37
N GLU A 128 16.92 -6.56 -4.08
CA GLU A 128 16.40 -7.51 -5.09
C GLU A 128 15.26 -6.91 -5.95
N GLY A 129 14.72 -5.77 -5.62
CA GLY A 129 13.67 -5.07 -6.39
C GLY A 129 14.16 -4.11 -7.45
N ARG A 130 15.46 -4.03 -7.67
CA ARG A 130 16.09 -3.14 -8.65
C ARG A 130 15.98 -3.70 -10.07
#